data_90b1a0760ce1c9aa1fd60067521ddbeb
#
_entry.id   90b1a0760ce1c9aa1fd60067521ddbeb
#
_cell.length_a   1.000
_cell.length_b   1.000
_cell.length_c   1.000
_cell.angle_alpha   90.00
_cell.angle_beta   90.00
_cell.angle_gamma   90.00
#
_symmetry.space_group_name_H-M   'P 1'
#
loop_
_entity.id
_entity.type
_entity.pdbx_description
1 polymer ?
#
loop_
_entity_poly.entity_id
_entity_poly.type
_entity_poly.pdbx_seq_one_letter_code
_entity_poly.pdbx_strand_id
1 'polypeptide(L)'
;FALPKVPVGRHSVQASFMGYESATVREILVTSAKEVYLEIALQESVNELSEVVVHAHNRNEAMNKMAVAGARMLSVEEASRYAGGFDDPARLVASFAGVTPSVSNNGISIHGNAPHLLQWRLEDVEIPNPNHFADIATLGGGILSSLSAQVLGNSDFFTGAFPAEYGNAVSGVFDMKLRNGNNQRNENTFQVGIMGIDFASEGPLSKKHKASYIFNYRYSTTGLLNVDLGGKMDYQDLNFKLNFPTRHAGTFAVWGTALLDKYKSSLEE
;
A
#
# COMPACT_ATOMS: atom_id res chain seq x y z
N PHE A 1 8.64 -18.22 14.49
CA PHE A 1 9.77 -17.61 15.20
C PHE A 1 9.35 -16.29 15.81
N ALA A 2 9.97 -15.94 16.93
CA ALA A 2 9.81 -14.61 17.53
C ALA A 2 11.21 -14.03 17.75
N LEU A 3 11.40 -12.79 17.36
CA LEU A 3 12.63 -12.03 17.57
C LEU A 3 12.36 -10.98 18.67
N PRO A 4 12.63 -11.30 19.94
CA PRO A 4 12.41 -10.36 21.03
C PRO A 4 13.52 -9.30 21.07
N LYS A 5 13.18 -8.11 21.61
CA LYS A 5 14.14 -7.01 21.86
C LYS A 5 14.78 -6.43 20.58
N VAL A 6 14.09 -6.48 19.45
CA VAL A 6 14.54 -5.76 18.25
C VAL A 6 14.45 -4.25 18.56
N PRO A 7 15.53 -3.47 18.32
CA PRO A 7 15.51 -2.03 18.54
C PRO A 7 14.42 -1.35 17.70
N VAL A 8 13.87 -0.24 18.17
CA VAL A 8 13.00 0.60 17.35
C VAL A 8 13.77 1.15 16.16
N GLY A 9 13.16 1.15 14.99
CA GLY A 9 13.79 1.61 13.76
C GLY A 9 13.43 0.73 12.56
N ARG A 10 14.15 0.94 11.47
CA ARG A 10 13.99 0.16 10.24
C ARG A 10 14.88 -1.05 10.24
N HIS A 11 14.29 -2.17 9.89
CA HIS A 11 14.98 -3.43 9.80
C HIS A 11 14.64 -4.16 8.49
N SER A 12 15.58 -4.98 8.04
CA SER A 12 15.33 -5.96 6.99
C SER A 12 15.43 -7.34 7.61
N VAL A 13 14.46 -8.20 7.32
CA VAL A 13 14.44 -9.58 7.77
C VAL A 13 14.66 -10.49 6.58
N GLN A 14 15.65 -11.35 6.68
CA GLN A 14 15.91 -12.40 5.71
C GLN A 14 15.54 -13.75 6.33
N ALA A 15 14.71 -14.50 5.63
CA ALA A 15 14.36 -15.87 5.95
C ALA A 15 15.06 -16.81 4.95
N SER A 16 15.72 -17.83 5.46
CA SER A 16 16.36 -18.86 4.65
C SER A 16 16.12 -20.25 5.26
N PHE A 17 15.94 -21.23 4.41
CA PHE A 17 15.80 -22.63 4.82
C PHE A 17 16.44 -23.53 3.78
N MET A 18 16.99 -24.67 4.21
CA MET A 18 17.64 -25.62 3.29
C MET A 18 16.64 -26.14 2.26
N GLY A 19 17.00 -26.08 0.97
CA GLY A 19 16.13 -26.46 -0.13
C GLY A 19 15.12 -25.38 -0.54
N TYR A 20 15.22 -24.17 0.00
CA TYR A 20 14.35 -23.04 -0.36
C TYR A 20 15.18 -21.81 -0.76
N GLU A 21 14.63 -20.99 -1.64
CA GLU A 21 15.20 -19.68 -1.94
C GLU A 21 15.05 -18.74 -0.74
N SER A 22 16.09 -17.97 -0.47
CA SER A 22 16.05 -16.96 0.59
C SER A 22 15.07 -15.84 0.22
N ALA A 23 14.16 -15.51 1.13
CA ALA A 23 13.25 -14.38 0.99
C ALA A 23 13.66 -13.25 1.95
N THR A 24 13.67 -12.01 1.45
CA THR A 24 14.00 -10.82 2.23
C THR A 24 12.83 -9.87 2.25
N VAL A 25 12.33 -9.53 3.43
CA VAL A 25 11.37 -8.44 3.65
C VAL A 25 12.12 -7.24 4.17
N ARG A 26 11.99 -6.11 3.47
CA ARG A 26 12.76 -4.89 3.73
C ARG A 26 11.87 -3.80 4.31
N GLU A 27 12.53 -2.76 4.85
CA GLU A 27 11.89 -1.53 5.35
C GLU A 27 10.77 -1.80 6.37
N ILE A 28 11.01 -2.77 7.24
CA ILE A 28 10.08 -3.10 8.32
C ILE A 28 10.28 -2.09 9.43
N LEU A 29 9.25 -1.29 9.72
CA LEU A 29 9.30 -0.34 10.82
C LEU A 29 8.91 -1.03 12.13
N VAL A 30 9.86 -1.12 13.05
CA VAL A 30 9.63 -1.55 14.43
C VAL A 30 9.43 -0.32 15.30
N THR A 31 8.24 -0.18 15.89
CA THR A 31 7.89 0.89 16.81
C THR A 31 7.83 0.39 18.25
N SER A 32 7.83 1.30 19.22
CA SER A 32 7.70 0.94 20.64
C SER A 32 6.29 0.47 21.03
N ALA A 33 5.29 0.76 20.22
CA ALA A 33 3.87 0.57 20.54
C ALA A 33 3.24 -0.67 19.90
N LYS A 34 3.79 -1.16 18.79
CA LYS A 34 3.22 -2.27 18.02
C LYS A 34 4.21 -3.40 17.82
N GLU A 35 3.72 -4.63 17.85
CA GLU A 35 4.44 -5.80 17.35
C GLU A 35 4.32 -5.87 15.84
N VAL A 36 5.42 -6.19 15.16
CA VAL A 36 5.41 -6.41 13.72
C VAL A 36 5.24 -7.90 13.46
N TYR A 37 4.18 -8.25 12.77
CA TYR A 37 3.91 -9.62 12.34
C TYR A 37 4.21 -9.75 10.85
N LEU A 38 5.08 -10.71 10.52
CA LEU A 38 5.48 -10.98 9.14
C LEU A 38 5.12 -12.41 8.77
N GLU A 39 4.55 -12.58 7.60
CA GLU A 39 4.33 -13.86 6.96
C GLU A 39 5.24 -13.93 5.73
N ILE A 40 6.27 -14.79 5.79
CA ILE A 40 7.28 -14.90 4.73
C ILE A 40 7.15 -16.29 4.11
N ALA A 41 6.61 -16.34 2.89
CA ALA A 41 6.56 -17.56 2.10
C ALA A 41 7.92 -17.81 1.44
N LEU A 42 8.48 -19.01 1.62
CA LEU A 42 9.68 -19.46 0.93
C LEU A 42 9.28 -20.34 -0.25
N GLN A 43 9.95 -20.16 -1.38
CA GLN A 43 9.80 -21.02 -2.56
C GLN A 43 10.84 -22.13 -2.53
N GLU A 44 10.44 -23.35 -2.91
CA GLU A 44 11.38 -24.46 -3.04
C GLU A 44 12.42 -24.15 -4.13
N SER A 45 13.69 -24.33 -3.79
CA SER A 45 14.80 -24.23 -4.73
C SER A 45 15.11 -25.61 -5.33
N VAL A 46 15.00 -25.73 -6.62
CA VAL A 46 15.33 -26.98 -7.36
C VAL A 46 16.84 -27.11 -7.64
N ASN A 47 17.64 -26.12 -7.23
CA ASN A 47 19.08 -26.10 -7.51
C ASN A 47 19.90 -26.83 -6.45
N GLU A 48 20.70 -27.77 -6.93
CA GLU A 48 21.79 -28.40 -6.19
C GLU A 48 22.76 -27.34 -5.63
N LEU A 49 23.28 -27.64 -4.45
CA LEU A 49 24.35 -26.98 -3.69
C LEU A 49 25.31 -26.12 -4.54
N SER A 50 24.93 -24.93 -4.88
CA SER A 50 25.85 -23.90 -5.32
C SER A 50 26.00 -22.83 -4.22
N GLU A 51 27.22 -22.35 -4.10
CA GLU A 51 27.71 -21.35 -3.17
C GLU A 51 26.68 -20.27 -2.87
N VAL A 52 26.41 -20.01 -1.58
CA VAL A 52 25.52 -18.91 -1.16
C VAL A 52 26.20 -17.60 -1.50
N VAL A 53 25.95 -17.09 -2.69
CA VAL A 53 26.36 -15.75 -3.08
C VAL A 53 25.37 -14.76 -2.45
N VAL A 54 25.79 -14.08 -1.41
CA VAL A 54 25.01 -12.98 -0.83
C VAL A 54 25.08 -11.80 -1.80
N HIS A 55 24.10 -11.68 -2.67
CA HIS A 55 23.94 -10.48 -3.48
C HIS A 55 23.47 -9.33 -2.58
N ALA A 56 24.24 -8.24 -2.56
CA ALA A 56 23.78 -6.98 -1.98
C ALA A 56 22.61 -6.45 -2.83
N HIS A 57 21.39 -6.65 -2.37
CA HIS A 57 20.20 -6.19 -3.07
C HIS A 57 19.97 -4.69 -2.81
N ASN A 58 19.60 -3.98 -3.84
CA ASN A 58 19.32 -2.55 -3.78
C ASN A 58 18.03 -2.29 -2.96
N ARG A 59 18.00 -1.29 -2.08
CA ARG A 59 16.87 -0.99 -1.19
C ARG A 59 15.53 -0.78 -1.91
N ASN A 60 15.60 -0.36 -3.17
CA ASN A 60 14.43 0.04 -3.97
C ASN A 60 14.07 -0.99 -5.04
N GLU A 61 14.60 -2.20 -4.97
CA GLU A 61 14.26 -3.26 -5.91
C GLU A 61 12.81 -3.69 -5.74
N ALA A 62 12.08 -3.86 -6.85
CA ALA A 62 10.70 -4.29 -6.85
C ALA A 62 10.53 -5.64 -6.13
N MET A 63 9.37 -5.83 -5.51
CA MET A 63 9.00 -7.13 -4.90
C MET A 63 8.67 -8.16 -5.98
N ASN A 64 8.17 -7.69 -7.12
CA ASN A 64 7.86 -8.53 -8.26
C ASN A 64 9.15 -9.06 -8.91
N LYS A 65 9.37 -10.37 -8.84
CA LYS A 65 10.55 -11.04 -9.38
C LYS A 65 10.69 -10.97 -10.90
N MET A 66 9.59 -10.70 -11.62
CA MET A 66 9.58 -10.55 -13.07
C MET A 66 9.93 -9.12 -13.52
N ALA A 67 10.09 -8.20 -12.59
CA ALA A 67 10.50 -6.84 -12.89
C ALA A 67 11.96 -6.78 -13.33
N VAL A 68 12.20 -6.37 -14.57
CA VAL A 68 13.56 -6.27 -15.15
C VAL A 68 14.11 -4.85 -15.02
N ALA A 69 13.26 -3.85 -15.25
CA ALA A 69 13.62 -2.44 -15.20
C ALA A 69 12.37 -1.57 -14.99
N GLY A 70 12.55 -0.31 -14.61
CA GLY A 70 11.44 0.65 -14.47
C GLY A 70 10.50 0.38 -13.31
N ALA A 71 10.83 -0.56 -12.43
CA ALA A 71 10.05 -0.90 -11.25
C ALA A 71 10.77 -0.48 -9.97
N ARG A 72 10.00 -0.03 -9.00
CA ARG A 72 10.50 0.37 -7.70
C ARG A 72 9.52 -0.01 -6.59
N MET A 73 10.04 -0.62 -5.52
CA MET A 73 9.24 -0.86 -4.33
C MET A 73 8.93 0.47 -3.63
N LEU A 74 7.69 0.62 -3.26
CA LEU A 74 7.17 1.69 -2.43
C LEU A 74 6.95 1.15 -1.03
N SER A 75 7.74 1.65 -0.07
CA SER A 75 7.57 1.33 1.33
C SER A 75 6.51 2.24 1.94
N VAL A 76 5.55 1.65 2.63
CA VAL A 76 4.51 2.41 3.35
C VAL A 76 5.12 3.32 4.42
N GLU A 77 6.20 2.89 5.03
CA GLU A 77 6.92 3.70 6.01
C GLU A 77 7.59 4.92 5.36
N GLU A 78 8.10 4.79 4.13
CA GLU A 78 8.59 5.94 3.35
C GLU A 78 7.46 6.92 3.03
N ALA A 79 6.27 6.42 2.67
CA ALA A 79 5.11 7.25 2.40
C ALA A 79 4.70 8.09 3.62
N SER A 80 4.69 7.49 4.81
CA SER A 80 4.31 8.18 6.05
C SER A 80 5.31 9.27 6.49
N ARG A 81 6.56 9.21 6.01
CA ARG A 81 7.64 10.16 6.33
C ARG A 81 7.90 11.20 5.25
N TYR A 82 7.33 11.02 4.09
CA TYR A 82 7.51 11.96 2.99
C TYR A 82 6.86 13.31 3.32
N ALA A 83 7.66 14.35 3.39
CA ALA A 83 7.16 15.69 3.69
C ALA A 83 6.17 16.16 2.62
N GLY A 84 4.92 16.47 3.02
CA GLY A 84 3.83 16.80 2.10
C GLY A 84 3.09 15.59 1.52
N GLY A 85 3.44 14.38 1.95
CA GLY A 85 2.80 13.13 1.51
C GLY A 85 1.40 12.92 2.11
N PHE A 86 1.08 13.52 3.26
CA PHE A 86 -0.18 13.34 3.98
C PHE A 86 -0.55 11.86 4.21
N ASP A 87 0.48 11.00 4.43
CA ASP A 87 0.35 9.55 4.51
C ASP A 87 -0.26 8.91 3.24
N ASP A 88 -0.19 9.60 2.11
CA ASP A 88 -0.76 9.16 0.84
C ASP A 88 0.32 8.53 -0.05
N PRO A 89 0.22 7.23 -0.36
CA PRO A 89 1.21 6.53 -1.18
C PRO A 89 1.28 7.08 -2.62
N ALA A 90 0.18 7.63 -3.15
CA ALA A 90 0.19 8.26 -4.47
C ALA A 90 1.11 9.49 -4.53
N ARG A 91 1.26 10.20 -3.42
CA ARG A 91 2.16 11.37 -3.34
C ARG A 91 3.64 10.99 -3.21
N LEU A 92 3.94 9.84 -2.63
CA LEU A 92 5.33 9.37 -2.56
C LEU A 92 5.90 9.07 -3.94
N VAL A 93 5.12 8.43 -4.82
CA VAL A 93 5.59 8.11 -6.19
C VAL A 93 5.90 9.34 -7.02
N ALA A 94 5.37 10.49 -6.64
CA ALA A 94 5.70 11.78 -7.24
C ALA A 94 7.19 12.15 -7.15
N SER A 95 7.93 11.53 -6.23
CA SER A 95 9.39 11.69 -6.09
C SER A 95 10.21 10.78 -7.00
N PHE A 96 9.56 9.86 -7.73
CA PHE A 96 10.29 8.88 -8.54
C PHE A 96 10.70 9.44 -9.89
N ALA A 97 11.84 8.94 -10.41
CA ALA A 97 12.32 9.35 -11.72
C ALA A 97 11.31 9.00 -12.82
N GLY A 98 11.09 9.94 -13.75
CA GLY A 98 10.12 9.78 -14.84
C GLY A 98 8.67 10.08 -14.45
N VAL A 99 8.42 10.46 -13.20
CA VAL A 99 7.11 10.84 -12.69
C VAL A 99 7.03 12.36 -12.56
N THR A 100 5.96 12.93 -13.07
CA THR A 100 5.61 14.35 -12.89
C THR A 100 4.33 14.43 -12.08
N PRO A 101 4.37 14.93 -10.84
CA PRO A 101 3.18 15.10 -10.02
C PRO A 101 2.35 16.27 -10.49
N SER A 102 1.06 16.20 -10.27
CA SER A 102 0.22 17.40 -10.28
C SER A 102 0.44 18.23 -9.02
N VAL A 103 0.43 19.54 -9.14
CA VAL A 103 0.64 20.45 -8.00
C VAL A 103 -0.58 20.48 -7.06
N SER A 104 -1.78 20.32 -7.61
CA SER A 104 -3.04 20.55 -6.91
C SER A 104 -3.83 19.27 -6.57
N ASN A 105 -3.41 18.12 -7.06
CA ASN A 105 -4.13 16.85 -6.88
C ASN A 105 -3.19 15.64 -6.94
N ASN A 106 -3.73 14.44 -6.78
CA ASN A 106 -2.99 13.18 -6.83
C ASN A 106 -2.73 12.66 -8.26
N GLY A 107 -2.92 13.47 -9.28
CA GLY A 107 -2.64 13.10 -10.67
C GLY A 107 -1.16 12.80 -10.87
N ILE A 108 -0.87 11.62 -11.40
CA ILE A 108 0.49 11.13 -11.65
C ILE A 108 0.67 10.98 -13.16
N SER A 109 1.53 11.82 -13.73
CA SER A 109 1.93 11.72 -15.13
C SER A 109 3.26 10.98 -15.21
N ILE A 110 3.33 9.92 -16.02
CA ILE A 110 4.52 9.11 -16.20
C ILE A 110 5.01 9.29 -17.63
N HIS A 111 6.25 9.77 -17.76
CA HIS A 111 6.87 10.09 -19.07
C HIS A 111 6.00 10.99 -19.96
N GLY A 112 5.24 11.90 -19.33
CA GLY A 112 4.35 12.82 -20.03
C GLY A 112 2.98 12.26 -20.39
N ASN A 113 2.67 11.02 -20.07
CA ASN A 113 1.35 10.42 -20.27
C ASN A 113 0.33 10.98 -19.26
N ALA A 114 -0.93 11.06 -19.69
CA ALA A 114 -1.99 11.58 -18.86
C ALA A 114 -2.29 10.67 -17.64
N PRO A 115 -2.65 11.23 -16.47
CA PRO A 115 -2.86 10.47 -15.23
C PRO A 115 -3.91 9.34 -15.32
N HIS A 116 -4.96 9.51 -16.12
CA HIS A 116 -5.97 8.47 -16.29
C HIS A 116 -5.48 7.20 -17.01
N LEU A 117 -4.28 7.23 -17.58
CA LEU A 117 -3.65 6.07 -18.21
C LEU A 117 -2.84 5.23 -17.22
N LEU A 118 -2.72 5.65 -15.96
CA LEU A 118 -2.12 4.86 -14.90
C LEU A 118 -3.04 3.70 -14.52
N GLN A 119 -2.50 2.48 -14.57
CA GLN A 119 -3.21 1.30 -14.11
C GLN A 119 -3.08 1.17 -12.60
N TRP A 120 -4.20 1.07 -11.92
CA TRP A 120 -4.28 0.83 -10.48
C TRP A 120 -4.62 -0.63 -10.21
N ARG A 121 -3.85 -1.26 -9.35
CA ARG A 121 -4.10 -2.65 -8.93
C ARG A 121 -4.07 -2.75 -7.41
N LEU A 122 -4.91 -3.62 -6.87
CA LEU A 122 -4.95 -3.95 -5.46
C LEU A 122 -5.10 -5.47 -5.31
N GLU A 123 -4.19 -6.10 -4.57
CA GLU A 123 -4.19 -7.56 -4.38
C GLU A 123 -4.28 -8.32 -5.73
N ASP A 124 -3.46 -7.95 -6.70
CA ASP A 124 -3.37 -8.53 -8.06
C ASP A 124 -4.59 -8.26 -8.97
N VAL A 125 -5.58 -7.52 -8.51
CA VAL A 125 -6.79 -7.18 -9.29
C VAL A 125 -6.70 -5.74 -9.76
N GLU A 126 -7.00 -5.49 -11.04
CA GLU A 126 -7.14 -4.14 -11.56
C GLU A 126 -8.38 -3.47 -10.95
N ILE A 127 -8.20 -2.27 -10.42
CA ILE A 127 -9.27 -1.48 -9.79
C ILE A 127 -9.38 -0.12 -10.49
N PRO A 128 -10.53 0.56 -10.41
CA PRO A 128 -10.64 1.97 -10.78
C PRO A 128 -9.66 2.83 -9.97
N ASN A 129 -9.44 4.07 -10.41
CA ASN A 129 -8.65 5.04 -9.66
C ASN A 129 -9.16 5.15 -8.20
N PRO A 130 -8.34 4.80 -7.20
CA PRO A 130 -8.77 4.75 -5.81
C PRO A 130 -8.72 6.12 -5.10
N ASN A 131 -8.58 7.22 -5.85
CA ASN A 131 -8.53 8.54 -5.25
C ASN A 131 -9.93 9.13 -5.09
N HIS A 132 -10.19 9.75 -3.96
CA HIS A 132 -11.39 10.58 -3.76
C HIS A 132 -11.41 11.74 -4.73
N PHE A 133 -12.58 12.03 -5.31
CA PHE A 133 -12.81 13.10 -6.29
C PHE A 133 -11.94 12.96 -7.55
N ALA A 134 -11.73 11.73 -8.02
CA ALA A 134 -10.78 11.39 -9.08
C ALA A 134 -10.95 12.18 -10.38
N ASP A 135 -12.17 12.56 -10.72
CA ASP A 135 -12.52 13.16 -12.02
C ASP A 135 -13.10 14.58 -11.91
N ILE A 136 -13.05 15.22 -10.73
CA ILE A 136 -13.65 16.55 -10.54
C ILE A 136 -12.83 17.66 -11.20
N ALA A 137 -11.52 17.69 -10.95
CA ALA A 137 -10.66 18.77 -11.44
C ALA A 137 -9.76 18.34 -12.60
N THR A 138 -9.33 17.09 -12.60
CA THR A 138 -8.43 16.52 -13.61
C THR A 138 -8.77 15.06 -13.78
N LEU A 139 -9.00 14.61 -14.99
CA LEU A 139 -9.27 13.20 -15.28
C LEU A 139 -8.13 12.30 -14.79
N GLY A 140 -8.46 11.36 -13.92
CA GLY A 140 -7.48 10.49 -13.27
C GLY A 140 -6.66 11.15 -12.15
N GLY A 141 -7.03 12.33 -11.67
CA GLY A 141 -6.39 13.03 -10.57
C GLY A 141 -6.88 12.55 -9.20
N GLY A 142 -7.72 13.34 -8.56
CA GLY A 142 -8.19 13.11 -7.20
C GLY A 142 -7.42 13.90 -6.15
N ILE A 143 -7.93 13.95 -4.94
CA ILE A 143 -7.35 14.78 -3.87
C ILE A 143 -6.58 13.96 -2.86
N LEU A 144 -7.10 12.78 -2.51
CA LEU A 144 -6.57 11.89 -1.48
C LEU A 144 -6.87 10.44 -1.88
N SER A 145 -5.91 9.56 -1.71
CA SER A 145 -6.16 8.12 -1.89
C SER A 145 -7.14 7.57 -0.85
N SER A 146 -8.09 6.75 -1.27
CA SER A 146 -8.96 5.99 -0.35
C SER A 146 -8.21 4.89 0.40
N LEU A 147 -6.99 4.57 -0.01
CA LEU A 147 -6.16 3.54 0.60
C LEU A 147 -5.27 4.16 1.68
N SER A 148 -5.64 3.93 2.94
CA SER A 148 -4.88 4.41 4.09
C SER A 148 -3.54 3.66 4.23
N ALA A 149 -2.48 4.37 4.60
CA ALA A 149 -1.21 3.77 4.99
C ALA A 149 -1.34 2.77 6.15
N GLN A 150 -2.42 2.82 6.93
CA GLN A 150 -2.67 1.88 8.02
C GLN A 150 -2.92 0.44 7.53
N VAL A 151 -3.46 0.27 6.34
CA VAL A 151 -3.81 -1.04 5.77
C VAL A 151 -2.93 -1.47 4.61
N LEU A 152 -2.18 -0.54 4.01
CA LEU A 152 -1.28 -0.87 2.91
C LEU A 152 -0.03 -1.61 3.41
N GLY A 153 0.43 -2.54 2.60
CA GLY A 153 1.74 -3.16 2.66
C GLY A 153 2.70 -2.52 1.67
N ASN A 154 3.95 -2.98 1.67
CA ASN A 154 4.88 -2.59 0.61
C ASN A 154 4.29 -2.95 -0.75
N SER A 155 4.43 -2.08 -1.71
CA SER A 155 3.78 -2.12 -3.01
C SER A 155 4.81 -1.86 -4.10
N ASP A 156 4.52 -2.24 -5.35
CA ASP A 156 5.40 -1.97 -6.47
C ASP A 156 4.83 -0.87 -7.37
N PHE A 157 5.70 -0.01 -7.84
CA PHE A 157 5.36 1.01 -8.80
C PHE A 157 6.24 0.88 -10.06
N PHE A 158 5.58 0.76 -11.21
CA PHE A 158 6.23 0.57 -12.50
C PHE A 158 6.06 1.81 -13.37
N THR A 159 7.15 2.31 -13.93
CA THR A 159 7.14 3.41 -14.89
C THR A 159 7.33 2.92 -16.33
N GLY A 160 7.54 1.62 -16.54
CA GLY A 160 7.76 0.99 -17.84
C GLY A 160 8.27 -0.44 -17.68
N ALA A 161 8.57 -1.09 -18.80
CA ALA A 161 9.05 -2.47 -18.85
C ALA A 161 8.17 -3.45 -18.04
N PHE A 162 6.86 -3.35 -18.27
CA PHE A 162 5.87 -4.14 -17.52
C PHE A 162 6.04 -5.63 -17.74
N PRO A 163 6.07 -6.45 -16.69
CA PRO A 163 5.88 -7.89 -16.80
C PRO A 163 4.58 -8.25 -17.55
N ALA A 164 4.55 -9.42 -18.17
CA ALA A 164 3.43 -9.87 -19.03
C ALA A 164 2.07 -9.99 -18.28
N GLU A 165 2.11 -10.07 -16.96
CA GLU A 165 0.92 -10.12 -16.12
C GLU A 165 0.14 -8.78 -16.06
N TYR A 166 0.80 -7.66 -16.42
CA TYR A 166 0.16 -6.34 -16.46
C TYR A 166 -0.35 -6.05 -17.88
N GLY A 167 -1.42 -6.73 -18.26
CA GLY A 167 -2.15 -6.42 -19.50
C GLY A 167 -2.75 -5.02 -19.46
N ASN A 168 -2.92 -4.37 -20.62
CA ASN A 168 -3.50 -3.02 -20.78
C ASN A 168 -2.72 -1.86 -20.12
N ALA A 169 -1.55 -2.11 -19.56
CA ALA A 169 -0.72 -1.05 -18.99
C ALA A 169 -0.12 -0.17 -20.11
N VAL A 170 -0.41 1.12 -20.09
CA VAL A 170 0.02 2.09 -21.11
C VAL A 170 1.05 3.07 -20.57
N SER A 171 0.81 3.62 -19.40
CA SER A 171 1.63 4.68 -18.79
C SER A 171 2.50 4.13 -17.66
N GLY A 172 1.88 3.53 -16.68
CA GLY A 172 2.51 2.92 -15.53
C GLY A 172 1.55 1.99 -14.81
N VAL A 173 2.06 1.28 -13.82
CA VAL A 173 1.28 0.39 -12.96
C VAL A 173 1.59 0.70 -11.51
N PHE A 174 0.56 0.89 -10.71
CA PHE A 174 0.67 0.93 -9.26
C PHE A 174 0.06 -0.35 -8.70
N ASP A 175 0.91 -1.32 -8.37
CA ASP A 175 0.50 -2.62 -7.81
C ASP A 175 0.60 -2.59 -6.30
N MET A 176 -0.56 -2.40 -5.66
CA MET A 176 -0.69 -2.22 -4.23
C MET A 176 -1.08 -3.52 -3.54
N LYS A 177 -0.53 -3.70 -2.34
CA LYS A 177 -0.86 -4.84 -1.47
C LYS A 177 -1.40 -4.37 -0.14
N LEU A 178 -2.39 -5.07 0.37
CA LEU A 178 -2.87 -4.88 1.74
C LEU A 178 -2.05 -5.78 2.67
N ARG A 179 -1.63 -5.23 3.81
CA ARG A 179 -0.97 -6.05 4.83
C ARG A 179 -1.96 -6.98 5.52
N ASN A 180 -1.46 -8.06 6.08
CA ASN A 180 -2.27 -8.93 6.93
C ASN A 180 -2.38 -8.33 8.33
N GLY A 181 -3.52 -8.51 8.97
CA GLY A 181 -3.72 -8.07 10.35
C GLY A 181 -2.92 -8.94 11.34
N ASN A 182 -2.70 -8.41 12.53
CA ASN A 182 -2.03 -9.11 13.61
C ASN A 182 -2.86 -10.35 14.04
N ASN A 183 -2.29 -11.55 13.98
CA ASN A 183 -2.99 -12.77 14.34
C ASN A 183 -2.80 -13.19 15.81
N GLN A 184 -2.12 -12.37 16.62
CA GLN A 184 -1.85 -12.65 18.04
C GLN A 184 -2.63 -11.72 18.98
N ARG A 185 -2.72 -10.43 18.64
CA ARG A 185 -3.29 -9.39 19.48
C ARG A 185 -4.21 -8.48 18.68
N ASN A 186 -5.20 -7.92 19.39
CA ASN A 186 -6.02 -6.84 18.85
C ASN A 186 -5.26 -5.53 19.01
N GLU A 187 -5.16 -4.77 17.93
CA GLU A 187 -4.56 -3.45 17.90
C GLU A 187 -5.54 -2.47 17.24
N ASN A 188 -5.63 -1.28 17.82
CA ASN A 188 -6.48 -0.22 17.31
C ASN A 188 -5.65 1.05 17.16
N THR A 189 -5.84 1.74 16.04
CA THR A 189 -5.22 3.03 15.77
C THR A 189 -6.32 4.05 15.51
N PHE A 190 -6.23 5.18 16.19
CA PHE A 190 -7.14 6.29 15.99
C PHE A 190 -6.33 7.55 15.71
N GLN A 191 -6.61 8.20 14.60
CA GLN A 191 -5.96 9.43 14.18
C GLN A 191 -7.00 10.50 13.90
N VAL A 192 -6.69 11.73 14.27
CA VAL A 192 -7.49 12.91 13.96
C VAL A 192 -6.58 13.93 13.29
N GLY A 193 -6.98 14.39 12.13
CA GLY A 193 -6.26 15.38 11.34
C GLY A 193 -7.19 16.40 10.69
N ILE A 194 -6.61 17.35 10.00
CA ILE A 194 -7.34 18.39 9.28
C ILE A 194 -8.24 17.77 8.17
N MET A 195 -7.77 16.68 7.57
CA MET A 195 -8.48 16.01 6.47
C MET A 195 -9.59 15.08 6.97
N GLY A 196 -9.54 14.63 8.21
CA GLY A 196 -10.55 13.70 8.72
C GLY A 196 -10.13 12.94 9.97
N ILE A 197 -10.98 11.97 10.28
CA ILE A 197 -10.79 10.99 11.33
C ILE A 197 -10.47 9.66 10.64
N ASP A 198 -9.42 8.98 11.09
CA ASP A 198 -8.99 7.67 10.62
C ASP A 198 -9.03 6.69 11.79
N PHE A 199 -9.72 5.59 11.61
CA PHE A 199 -9.80 4.49 12.56
C PHE A 199 -9.40 3.19 11.89
N ALA A 200 -8.36 2.55 12.40
CA ALA A 200 -7.95 1.22 11.97
C ALA A 200 -8.00 0.23 13.14
N SER A 201 -8.42 -0.98 12.85
CA SER A 201 -8.43 -2.09 13.81
C SER A 201 -7.95 -3.35 13.15
N GLU A 202 -7.17 -4.13 13.87
CA GLU A 202 -6.66 -5.40 13.44
C GLU A 202 -6.59 -6.39 14.59
N GLY A 203 -6.65 -7.69 14.26
CA GLY A 203 -6.56 -8.70 15.31
C GLY A 203 -6.82 -10.12 14.80
N PRO A 204 -6.72 -11.10 15.71
CA PRO A 204 -6.98 -12.49 15.39
C PRO A 204 -8.49 -12.77 15.24
N LEU A 205 -8.88 -13.38 14.12
CA LEU A 205 -10.15 -14.06 13.98
C LEU A 205 -10.10 -15.46 14.63
N SER A 206 -8.94 -16.12 14.50
CA SER A 206 -8.69 -17.42 15.15
C SER A 206 -7.20 -17.58 15.43
N LYS A 207 -6.82 -17.57 16.70
CA LYS A 207 -5.44 -17.83 17.12
C LYS A 207 -4.96 -19.23 16.75
N LYS A 208 -5.85 -20.23 16.80
CA LYS A 208 -5.55 -21.63 16.46
C LYS A 208 -5.19 -21.79 14.99
N HIS A 209 -5.88 -21.09 14.10
CA HIS A 209 -5.70 -21.17 12.66
C HIS A 209 -4.91 -19.98 12.10
N LYS A 210 -4.39 -19.11 12.97
CA LYS A 210 -3.66 -17.87 12.59
C LYS A 210 -4.46 -16.95 11.64
N ALA A 211 -5.78 -17.09 11.63
CA ALA A 211 -6.62 -16.21 10.85
C ALA A 211 -6.69 -14.82 11.48
N SER A 212 -6.63 -13.79 10.67
CA SER A 212 -6.60 -12.40 11.11
C SER A 212 -7.50 -11.51 10.28
N TYR A 213 -7.83 -10.35 10.83
CA TYR A 213 -8.50 -9.28 10.13
C TYR A 213 -7.72 -7.98 10.28
N ILE A 214 -7.91 -7.11 9.31
CA ILE A 214 -7.58 -5.70 9.36
C ILE A 214 -8.68 -4.93 8.67
N PHE A 215 -9.10 -3.81 9.23
CA PHE A 215 -9.94 -2.85 8.55
C PHE A 215 -9.53 -1.42 8.93
N ASN A 216 -9.91 -0.50 8.05
CA ASN A 216 -9.71 0.93 8.23
C ASN A 216 -10.95 1.66 7.72
N TYR A 217 -11.41 2.62 8.49
CA TYR A 217 -12.48 3.52 8.10
C TYR A 217 -12.06 4.97 8.31
N ARG A 218 -12.25 5.78 7.28
CA ARG A 218 -12.00 7.23 7.35
C ARG A 218 -13.27 8.02 7.08
N TYR A 219 -13.37 9.13 7.79
CA TYR A 219 -14.45 10.09 7.65
C TYR A 219 -13.88 11.51 7.58
N SER A 220 -14.27 12.24 6.54
CA SER A 220 -13.87 13.63 6.32
C SER A 220 -14.44 14.56 7.38
N THR A 221 -13.62 15.47 7.88
CA THR A 221 -14.03 16.56 8.78
C THR A 221 -14.01 17.93 8.09
N THR A 222 -13.67 18.01 6.82
CA THR A 222 -13.55 19.26 6.07
C THR A 222 -14.84 20.07 6.05
N GLY A 223 -15.98 19.39 5.94
CA GLY A 223 -17.29 20.01 6.03
C GLY A 223 -17.64 20.59 7.40
N LEU A 224 -17.07 20.03 8.49
CA LEU A 224 -17.27 20.52 9.85
C LEU A 224 -16.39 21.72 10.16
N LEU A 225 -15.20 21.78 9.57
CA LEU A 225 -14.20 22.82 9.82
C LEU A 225 -14.37 24.06 8.91
N ASN A 226 -15.38 24.06 8.02
CA ASN A 226 -15.60 25.12 7.04
C ASN A 226 -14.34 25.51 6.26
N VAL A 227 -13.50 24.52 5.93
CA VAL A 227 -12.32 24.73 5.09
C VAL A 227 -12.82 24.94 3.65
N ASP A 228 -12.69 26.15 3.15
CA ASP A 228 -13.06 26.48 1.78
C ASP A 228 -11.96 26.02 0.82
N LEU A 229 -12.21 24.91 0.17
CA LEU A 229 -11.37 24.34 -0.90
C LEU A 229 -11.98 24.56 -2.28
N GLY A 230 -12.77 25.63 -2.46
CA GLY A 230 -13.54 25.90 -3.67
C GLY A 230 -14.89 25.17 -3.69
N GLY A 231 -15.35 24.70 -2.54
CA GLY A 231 -16.60 23.99 -2.34
C GLY A 231 -16.55 23.07 -1.13
N LYS A 232 -17.71 22.52 -0.76
CA LYS A 232 -17.81 21.51 0.33
C LYS A 232 -17.47 20.14 -0.20
N MET A 233 -16.45 19.53 0.35
CA MET A 233 -15.97 18.18 0.02
C MET A 233 -16.13 17.27 1.23
N ASP A 234 -17.01 16.29 1.14
CA ASP A 234 -17.16 15.26 2.16
C ASP A 234 -16.81 13.90 1.54
N TYR A 235 -16.00 13.12 2.22
CA TYR A 235 -15.63 11.78 1.78
C TYR A 235 -15.66 10.77 2.92
N GLN A 236 -15.83 9.51 2.55
CA GLN A 236 -15.73 8.37 3.44
C GLN A 236 -15.10 7.23 2.68
N ASP A 237 -14.29 6.45 3.32
CA ASP A 237 -13.76 5.20 2.78
C ASP A 237 -13.68 4.10 3.82
N LEU A 238 -13.75 2.88 3.32
CA LEU A 238 -13.60 1.66 4.09
C LEU A 238 -12.70 0.70 3.33
N ASN A 239 -11.69 0.18 4.01
CA ASN A 239 -10.81 -0.85 3.50
C ASN A 239 -10.74 -2.00 4.50
N PHE A 240 -10.76 -3.24 4.02
CA PHE A 240 -10.59 -4.38 4.89
C PHE A 240 -9.92 -5.55 4.19
N LYS A 241 -9.27 -6.40 4.99
CA LYS A 241 -8.76 -7.70 4.56
C LYS A 241 -8.92 -8.72 5.67
N LEU A 242 -9.46 -9.88 5.31
CA LEU A 242 -9.55 -11.07 6.15
C LEU A 242 -8.59 -12.10 5.59
N ASN A 243 -7.74 -12.65 6.43
CA ASN A 243 -6.70 -13.59 6.05
C ASN A 243 -6.92 -14.94 6.74
N PHE A 244 -7.00 -16.01 5.96
CA PHE A 244 -7.29 -17.38 6.43
C PHE A 244 -6.22 -18.35 5.94
N PRO A 245 -5.07 -18.46 6.63
CA PRO A 245 -4.04 -19.45 6.29
C PRO A 245 -4.56 -20.86 6.54
N THR A 246 -4.32 -21.75 5.60
CA THR A 246 -4.65 -23.18 5.72
C THR A 246 -3.38 -24.02 5.73
N ARG A 247 -3.46 -25.26 6.21
CA ARG A 247 -2.28 -26.14 6.30
C ARG A 247 -1.84 -26.70 4.95
N HIS A 248 -2.79 -26.94 4.04
CA HIS A 248 -2.54 -27.70 2.81
C HIS A 248 -3.04 -27.02 1.53
N ALA A 249 -3.91 -26.03 1.65
CA ALA A 249 -4.57 -25.39 0.50
C ALA A 249 -4.12 -23.93 0.28
N GLY A 250 -2.98 -23.52 0.89
CA GLY A 250 -2.51 -22.13 0.81
C GLY A 250 -3.29 -21.19 1.72
N THR A 251 -3.28 -19.92 1.40
CA THR A 251 -3.94 -18.87 2.16
C THR A 251 -5.10 -18.31 1.37
N PHE A 252 -6.28 -18.27 1.98
CA PHE A 252 -7.45 -17.60 1.42
C PHE A 252 -7.52 -16.18 2.00
N ALA A 253 -7.74 -15.21 1.15
CA ALA A 253 -7.97 -13.83 1.55
C ALA A 253 -9.29 -13.32 0.99
N VAL A 254 -10.02 -12.56 1.81
CA VAL A 254 -11.19 -11.79 1.38
C VAL A 254 -10.89 -10.34 1.69
N TRP A 255 -10.98 -9.48 0.70
CA TRP A 255 -10.70 -8.07 0.85
C TRP A 255 -11.70 -7.20 0.09
N GLY A 256 -11.78 -5.96 0.46
CA GLY A 256 -12.61 -5.00 -0.22
C GLY A 256 -12.21 -3.57 0.11
N THR A 257 -12.56 -2.69 -0.83
CA THR A 257 -12.45 -1.25 -0.68
C THR A 257 -13.75 -0.59 -1.13
N ALA A 258 -14.16 0.45 -0.43
CA ALA A 258 -15.30 1.26 -0.78
C ALA A 258 -14.97 2.72 -0.52
N LEU A 259 -15.41 3.60 -1.40
CA LEU A 259 -15.27 5.05 -1.24
C LEU A 259 -16.59 5.74 -1.61
N LEU A 260 -16.91 6.79 -0.88
CA LEU A 260 -18.08 7.65 -1.10
C LEU A 260 -17.64 9.09 -1.08
N ASP A 261 -17.97 9.81 -2.16
CA ASP A 261 -17.62 11.21 -2.35
C ASP A 261 -18.87 12.07 -2.48
N LYS A 262 -18.83 13.24 -1.88
CA LYS A 262 -19.87 14.25 -2.02
C LYS A 262 -19.22 15.62 -2.20
N TYR A 263 -19.46 16.23 -3.34
CA TYR A 263 -19.00 17.57 -3.67
C TYR A 263 -20.19 18.51 -3.85
N LYS A 264 -20.12 19.70 -3.22
CA LYS A 264 -21.04 20.81 -3.44
C LYS A 264 -20.22 22.03 -3.83
N SER A 265 -20.42 22.51 -5.05
CA SER A 265 -19.79 23.74 -5.54
C SER A 265 -20.32 24.95 -4.79
N SER A 266 -19.45 25.91 -4.50
CA SER A 266 -19.81 27.22 -3.95
C SER A 266 -20.31 28.21 -5.02
N LEU A 267 -20.38 27.79 -6.30
CA LEU A 267 -20.83 28.64 -7.42
C LEU A 267 -22.35 28.68 -7.58
N GLU A 268 -23.11 28.11 -6.66
CA GLU A 268 -24.59 28.16 -6.67
C GLU A 268 -25.15 29.16 -5.66
N GLU A 269 -24.58 30.36 -5.56
CA GLU A 269 -25.24 31.52 -4.94
C GLU A 269 -25.21 32.74 -5.87
#